data_b32e57270f14a75a3a23254c53db4f34
#
_entry.id   b32e57270f14a75a3a23254c53db4f34
#
_cell.length_a   1.000
_cell.length_b   1.000
_cell.length_c   1.000
_cell.angle_alpha   90.00
_cell.angle_beta   90.00
_cell.angle_gamma   90.00
#
_symmetry.space_group_name_H-M   'P 1'
#
loop_
_entity.id
_entity.type
_entity.pdbx_description
1 polymer ?
#
loop_
_entity_poly.entity_id
_entity_poly.type
_entity_poly.pdbx_seq_one_letter_code
_entity_poly.pdbx_strand_id
1 'polypeptide(L)'
;MGAFGGPDIITDGLVFLVDAASARSYPGSGNTWYDLSGNNYDLTLTNGPVWNSAGYFDNDVDSYFTGAGGSNIPTGNDPYTMVVWVRQPTSWGLSDGFISIGGFLTTNQSNALRTLANSTGQFHHYWWGNDLSLSSNAGSIVAGEWFQVAASFDGTTRRIWVNGVSRSSDTPTGHNVTSTTIQVSMTYPGEYQVGDMAIACIYDRGLTSAEMLQNYNAQKNRFI
;
A
#
# COMPACT_ATOMS: atom_id res chain seq x y z
N MET A 1 -10.19 -16.31 26.38
CA MET A 1 -9.70 -15.18 25.56
C MET A 1 -8.19 -15.38 25.40
N GLY A 2 -7.77 -15.89 24.27
CA GLY A 2 -6.33 -16.02 23.97
C GLY A 2 -5.78 -14.65 23.64
N ALA A 3 -4.87 -14.14 24.47
CA ALA A 3 -4.05 -13.01 24.08
C ALA A 3 -3.13 -13.51 22.96
N PHE A 4 -3.39 -13.12 21.74
CA PHE A 4 -2.43 -13.25 20.65
C PHE A 4 -1.34 -12.21 20.91
N GLY A 5 -0.34 -12.57 21.71
CA GLY A 5 0.74 -11.69 22.15
C GLY A 5 1.81 -11.52 21.08
N GLY A 6 1.45 -10.91 19.95
CA GLY A 6 2.40 -10.34 19.02
C GLY A 6 2.60 -8.84 19.31
N PRO A 7 3.63 -8.20 18.77
CA PRO A 7 3.76 -6.75 18.87
C PRO A 7 2.57 -6.07 18.17
N ASP A 8 2.16 -4.90 18.69
CA ASP A 8 1.20 -4.05 17.99
C ASP A 8 1.88 -3.38 16.78
N ILE A 9 1.08 -2.96 15.80
CA ILE A 9 1.58 -2.10 14.73
C ILE A 9 2.03 -0.74 15.31
N ILE A 10 2.93 -0.08 14.61
CA ILE A 10 3.31 1.30 14.93
C ILE A 10 2.09 2.20 14.70
N THR A 11 1.78 3.03 15.69
CA THR A 11 0.69 4.03 15.63
C THR A 11 1.19 5.46 15.54
N ASP A 12 2.44 5.71 15.92
CA ASP A 12 3.08 7.02 15.77
C ASP A 12 3.24 7.38 14.29
N GLY A 13 2.65 8.50 13.89
CA GLY A 13 2.59 8.96 12.50
C GLY A 13 1.61 8.20 11.61
N LEU A 14 0.76 7.31 12.15
CA LEU A 14 -0.26 6.61 11.38
C LEU A 14 -1.41 7.57 11.04
N VAL A 15 -1.56 7.92 9.77
CA VAL A 15 -2.56 8.89 9.30
C VAL A 15 -3.71 8.26 8.50
N PHE A 16 -3.55 7.03 8.05
CA PHE A 16 -4.60 6.26 7.37
C PHE A 16 -4.39 4.77 7.61
N LEU A 17 -5.46 4.04 7.88
CA LEU A 17 -5.46 2.58 8.03
C LEU A 17 -6.82 1.99 7.67
N VAL A 18 -6.84 1.05 6.74
CA VAL A 18 -7.99 0.18 6.48
C VAL A 18 -7.57 -1.28 6.60
N ASP A 19 -8.48 -2.10 7.17
CA ASP A 19 -8.27 -3.53 7.35
C ASP A 19 -9.57 -4.30 7.06
N ALA A 20 -9.59 -5.10 6.01
CA ALA A 20 -10.75 -5.86 5.57
C ALA A 20 -11.23 -6.94 6.56
N ALA A 21 -10.40 -7.36 7.54
CA ALA A 21 -10.81 -8.28 8.59
C ALA A 21 -11.43 -7.59 9.80
N SER A 22 -11.27 -6.29 9.93
CA SER A 22 -11.86 -5.53 11.02
C SER A 22 -13.31 -5.15 10.70
N ALA A 23 -14.28 -5.65 11.48
CA ALA A 23 -15.67 -5.24 11.32
C ALA A 23 -15.91 -3.73 11.53
N ARG A 24 -14.98 -3.02 12.19
CA ARG A 24 -14.98 -1.57 12.32
C ARG A 24 -14.54 -0.87 11.04
N SER A 25 -13.67 -1.52 10.26
CA SER A 25 -13.21 -1.00 8.96
C SER A 25 -14.14 -1.44 7.84
N TYR A 26 -14.51 -2.73 7.80
CA TYR A 26 -15.51 -3.20 6.86
C TYR A 26 -16.48 -4.20 7.53
N PRO A 27 -17.77 -3.88 7.64
CA PRO A 27 -18.74 -4.73 8.36
C PRO A 27 -19.21 -5.96 7.57
N GLY A 28 -18.60 -6.26 6.42
CA GLY A 28 -18.96 -7.39 5.55
C GLY A 28 -19.97 -7.03 4.45
N SER A 29 -20.46 -5.79 4.41
CA SER A 29 -21.37 -5.28 3.38
C SER A 29 -21.34 -3.76 3.31
N GLY A 30 -21.85 -3.19 2.23
CA GLY A 30 -21.86 -1.74 2.00
C GLY A 30 -20.79 -1.30 1.01
N ASN A 31 -20.70 0.01 0.79
CA ASN A 31 -19.84 0.61 -0.23
C ASN A 31 -18.74 1.50 0.37
N THR A 32 -18.46 1.34 1.67
CA THR A 32 -17.45 2.15 2.36
C THR A 32 -16.48 1.25 3.13
N TRP A 33 -15.19 1.47 2.92
CA TRP A 33 -14.11 0.89 3.71
C TRP A 33 -13.59 1.96 4.67
N TYR A 34 -13.96 1.84 5.94
CA TYR A 34 -13.77 2.85 6.97
C TYR A 34 -12.32 2.91 7.46
N ASP A 35 -11.80 4.14 7.55
CA ASP A 35 -10.48 4.43 8.10
C ASP A 35 -10.45 4.21 9.63
N LEU A 36 -9.45 3.51 10.12
CA LEU A 36 -9.22 3.20 11.53
C LEU A 36 -8.21 4.14 12.21
N SER A 37 -7.57 5.04 11.47
CA SER A 37 -6.57 5.96 12.04
C SER A 37 -7.16 7.03 12.95
N GLY A 38 -8.46 7.33 12.77
CA GLY A 38 -9.17 8.40 13.46
C GLY A 38 -9.28 9.69 12.65
N ASN A 39 -8.70 9.75 11.45
CA ASN A 39 -8.80 10.91 10.57
C ASN A 39 -10.06 10.88 9.67
N ASN A 40 -10.77 9.75 9.62
CA ASN A 40 -11.99 9.52 8.82
C ASN A 40 -11.74 9.70 7.29
N TYR A 41 -10.61 9.21 6.80
CA TYR A 41 -10.29 9.18 5.37
C TYR A 41 -10.85 7.90 4.73
N ASP A 42 -12.17 7.75 4.80
CA ASP A 42 -12.89 6.57 4.34
C ASP A 42 -12.78 6.40 2.83
N LEU A 43 -12.73 5.14 2.38
CA LEU A 43 -12.67 4.80 0.97
C LEU A 43 -14.02 4.32 0.46
N THR A 44 -14.37 4.75 -0.75
CA THR A 44 -15.50 4.23 -1.50
C THR A 44 -15.05 3.05 -2.35
N LEU A 45 -15.81 1.94 -2.31
CA LEU A 45 -15.66 0.79 -3.18
C LEU A 45 -16.15 1.15 -4.58
N THR A 46 -15.32 0.95 -5.59
CA THR A 46 -15.65 1.28 -6.98
C THR A 46 -15.51 0.04 -7.85
N ASN A 47 -16.48 -0.17 -8.75
CA ASN A 47 -16.58 -1.32 -9.67
C ASN A 47 -16.61 -2.70 -8.99
N GLY A 48 -17.09 -2.75 -7.74
CA GLY A 48 -17.50 -3.97 -7.07
C GLY A 48 -16.41 -4.92 -6.58
N PRO A 49 -15.37 -4.44 -5.84
CA PRO A 49 -14.49 -5.34 -5.11
C PRO A 49 -15.29 -6.33 -4.26
N VAL A 50 -14.95 -7.63 -4.31
CA VAL A 50 -15.70 -8.67 -3.60
C VAL A 50 -15.05 -8.97 -2.27
N TRP A 51 -15.75 -8.64 -1.17
CA TRP A 51 -15.23 -8.97 0.16
C TRP A 51 -15.35 -10.46 0.49
N ASN A 52 -14.28 -11.00 1.06
CA ASN A 52 -14.20 -12.37 1.55
C ASN A 52 -14.14 -12.38 3.08
N SER A 53 -14.92 -13.27 3.71
CA SER A 53 -14.97 -13.39 5.18
C SER A 53 -13.64 -13.81 5.82
N ALA A 54 -12.66 -14.25 5.05
CA ALA A 54 -11.28 -14.43 5.51
C ALA A 54 -10.53 -13.08 5.70
N GLY A 55 -11.19 -11.95 5.40
CA GLY A 55 -10.72 -10.62 5.72
C GLY A 55 -9.85 -9.98 4.64
N TYR A 56 -10.23 -10.13 3.39
CA TYR A 56 -9.62 -9.45 2.24
C TYR A 56 -10.69 -9.14 1.20
N PHE A 57 -10.36 -8.25 0.27
CA PHE A 57 -11.12 -8.02 -0.94
C PHE A 57 -10.44 -8.73 -2.11
N ASP A 58 -11.22 -9.46 -2.90
CA ASP A 58 -10.84 -9.97 -4.20
C ASP A 58 -11.20 -8.91 -5.25
N ASN A 59 -10.18 -8.39 -5.92
CA ASN A 59 -10.31 -7.31 -6.90
C ASN A 59 -10.22 -7.88 -8.31
N ASP A 60 -11.15 -7.44 -9.15
CA ASP A 60 -11.17 -7.73 -10.59
C ASP A 60 -10.55 -6.56 -11.39
N VAL A 61 -10.55 -6.66 -12.70
CA VAL A 61 -9.79 -5.88 -13.70
C VAL A 61 -9.88 -4.35 -13.55
N ASP A 62 -10.93 -3.82 -12.94
CA ASP A 62 -11.15 -2.38 -12.76
C ASP A 62 -11.69 -2.02 -11.37
N SER A 63 -11.67 -2.98 -10.45
CA SER A 63 -12.08 -2.77 -9.06
C SER A 63 -11.03 -2.01 -8.27
N TYR A 64 -11.44 -0.99 -7.52
CA TYR A 64 -10.55 -0.21 -6.67
C TYR A 64 -11.29 0.50 -5.54
N PHE A 65 -10.53 1.16 -4.68
CA PHE A 65 -11.01 1.96 -3.57
C PHE A 65 -10.44 3.37 -3.67
N THR A 66 -11.27 4.39 -3.45
CA THR A 66 -10.81 5.77 -3.50
C THR A 66 -11.47 6.64 -2.45
N GLY A 67 -10.73 7.60 -1.91
CA GLY A 67 -11.21 8.55 -0.93
C GLY A 67 -10.40 9.85 -0.95
N ALA A 68 -11.01 10.90 -0.45
CA ALA A 68 -10.30 12.14 -0.20
C ALA A 68 -9.47 12.00 1.09
N GLY A 69 -8.18 12.25 1.00
CA GLY A 69 -7.36 12.51 2.17
C GLY A 69 -7.52 13.98 2.64
N GLY A 70 -6.86 14.30 3.72
CA GLY A 70 -6.86 15.66 4.30
C GLY A 70 -5.46 16.15 4.60
N SER A 71 -5.35 17.14 5.50
CA SER A 71 -4.09 17.81 5.81
C SER A 71 -3.00 16.94 6.42
N ASN A 72 -3.35 15.77 6.94
CA ASN A 72 -2.38 14.83 7.51
C ASN A 72 -1.77 13.87 6.47
N ILE A 73 -2.31 13.85 5.24
CA ILE A 73 -1.71 13.06 4.15
C ILE A 73 -0.48 13.79 3.63
N PRO A 74 0.70 13.11 3.58
CA PRO A 74 1.95 13.73 3.14
C PRO A 74 1.84 14.34 1.74
N THR A 75 2.27 15.59 1.62
CA THR A 75 2.30 16.37 0.37
C THR A 75 3.66 17.03 0.15
N GLY A 76 3.85 17.69 -0.98
CA GLY A 76 5.13 18.29 -1.29
C GLY A 76 6.26 17.27 -1.29
N ASN A 77 7.29 17.54 -0.52
CA ASN A 77 8.46 16.66 -0.29
C ASN A 77 8.43 16.04 1.12
N ASP A 78 7.26 15.93 1.74
CA ASP A 78 7.13 15.39 3.09
C ASP A 78 7.55 13.91 3.14
N PRO A 79 8.16 13.46 4.24
CA PRO A 79 8.39 12.04 4.49
C PRO A 79 7.08 11.25 4.57
N TYR A 80 7.12 9.97 4.18
CA TYR A 80 5.97 9.08 4.26
C TYR A 80 6.37 7.61 4.30
N THR A 81 5.42 6.77 4.68
CA THR A 81 5.46 5.32 4.44
C THR A 81 4.07 4.85 4.03
N MET A 82 3.98 4.12 2.93
CA MET A 82 2.76 3.42 2.49
C MET A 82 3.00 1.93 2.60
N VAL A 83 2.05 1.18 3.21
CA VAL A 83 2.15 -0.27 3.41
C VAL A 83 0.87 -0.94 2.96
N VAL A 84 0.99 -2.06 2.26
CA VAL A 84 -0.13 -2.91 1.85
C VAL A 84 0.15 -4.38 2.13
N TRP A 85 -0.91 -5.17 2.37
CA TRP A 85 -0.88 -6.62 2.31
C TRP A 85 -1.68 -7.09 1.10
N VAL A 86 -0.96 -7.76 0.17
CA VAL A 86 -1.46 -8.15 -1.13
C VAL A 86 -1.13 -9.59 -1.47
N ARG A 87 -1.99 -10.23 -2.26
CA ARG A 87 -1.76 -11.55 -2.86
C ARG A 87 -2.26 -11.54 -4.30
N GLN A 88 -1.46 -12.10 -5.20
CA GLN A 88 -1.89 -12.42 -6.57
C GLN A 88 -2.11 -13.92 -6.68
N PRO A 89 -3.35 -14.38 -6.92
CA PRO A 89 -3.66 -15.79 -6.85
C PRO A 89 -2.97 -16.65 -7.91
N THR A 90 -2.78 -16.13 -9.12
CA THR A 90 -2.31 -16.90 -10.28
C THR A 90 -1.02 -16.39 -10.92
N SER A 91 -0.92 -15.08 -11.12
CA SER A 91 0.26 -14.44 -11.72
C SER A 91 0.24 -12.96 -11.38
N TRP A 92 1.40 -12.36 -11.29
CA TRP A 92 1.51 -10.92 -11.16
C TRP A 92 1.24 -10.26 -12.51
N GLY A 93 0.30 -9.33 -12.54
CA GLY A 93 -0.02 -8.53 -13.70
C GLY A 93 1.06 -7.49 -14.02
N LEU A 94 0.93 -6.88 -15.16
CA LEU A 94 1.74 -5.74 -15.54
C LEU A 94 1.10 -4.47 -14.96
N SER A 95 1.85 -3.72 -14.15
CA SER A 95 1.37 -2.47 -13.56
C SER A 95 0.16 -2.63 -12.63
N ASP A 96 0.08 -3.73 -11.86
CA ASP A 96 -0.92 -3.89 -10.81
C ASP A 96 -0.70 -2.82 -9.74
N GLY A 97 -1.63 -1.87 -9.63
CA GLY A 97 -1.53 -0.74 -8.71
C GLY A 97 -2.02 -1.08 -7.32
N PHE A 98 -1.19 -0.93 -6.29
CA PHE A 98 -1.57 -1.30 -4.92
C PHE A 98 -2.08 -0.14 -4.09
N ILE A 99 -1.34 0.96 -4.06
CA ILE A 99 -1.69 2.16 -3.31
C ILE A 99 -1.04 3.38 -3.94
N SER A 100 -1.74 4.50 -3.93
CA SER A 100 -1.19 5.77 -4.39
C SER A 100 -1.76 6.97 -3.67
N ILE A 101 -0.97 8.05 -3.68
CA ILE A 101 -1.33 9.40 -3.25
C ILE A 101 -0.80 10.36 -4.32
N GLY A 102 -1.55 11.41 -4.63
CA GLY A 102 -1.05 12.51 -5.44
C GLY A 102 -1.60 12.59 -6.85
N GLY A 103 -0.95 13.41 -7.66
CA GLY A 103 -1.32 13.67 -9.05
C GLY A 103 -0.48 12.86 -10.02
N PHE A 104 -1.12 12.34 -11.07
CA PHE A 104 -0.47 11.58 -12.12
C PHE A 104 -0.16 12.44 -13.34
N LEU A 105 0.64 11.94 -14.26
CA LEU A 105 1.06 12.56 -15.52
C LEU A 105 2.00 13.76 -15.35
N THR A 106 2.46 14.04 -14.14
CA THR A 106 3.45 15.08 -13.90
C THR A 106 4.60 14.51 -13.09
N THR A 107 5.82 14.68 -13.56
CA THR A 107 7.03 14.17 -12.91
C THR A 107 7.12 14.63 -11.47
N ASN A 108 7.44 13.70 -10.58
CA ASN A 108 7.61 13.88 -9.14
C ASN A 108 6.32 14.23 -8.35
N GLN A 109 5.13 14.16 -8.92
CA GLN A 109 3.89 14.57 -8.23
C GLN A 109 3.02 13.42 -7.71
N SER A 110 3.48 12.18 -7.77
CA SER A 110 2.78 11.02 -7.23
C SER A 110 3.64 10.23 -6.27
N ASN A 111 2.98 9.58 -5.33
CA ASN A 111 3.50 8.45 -4.55
C ASN A 111 2.71 7.22 -4.96
N ALA A 112 3.31 6.30 -5.68
CA ALA A 112 2.60 5.12 -6.15
C ALA A 112 3.45 3.87 -6.03
N LEU A 113 2.83 2.80 -5.53
CA LEU A 113 3.41 1.47 -5.38
C LEU A 113 2.60 0.48 -6.22
N ARG A 114 3.28 -0.24 -7.10
CA ARG A 114 2.67 -1.22 -8.03
C ARG A 114 3.64 -2.34 -8.38
N THR A 115 3.23 -3.27 -9.22
CA THR A 115 4.16 -4.13 -9.97
C THR A 115 4.76 -3.35 -11.15
N LEU A 116 5.98 -3.71 -11.52
CA LEU A 116 6.61 -3.16 -12.73
C LEU A 116 5.99 -3.80 -13.99
N ALA A 117 5.89 -3.04 -15.07
CA ALA A 117 5.31 -3.45 -16.36
C ALA A 117 6.16 -4.48 -17.14
N ASN A 118 6.92 -5.32 -16.46
CA ASN A 118 7.59 -6.47 -17.06
C ASN A 118 7.18 -7.74 -16.29
N SER A 119 7.09 -8.84 -16.97
CA SER A 119 6.54 -10.12 -16.51
C SER A 119 7.26 -10.79 -15.33
N THR A 120 8.07 -10.10 -14.55
CA THR A 120 8.97 -10.73 -13.57
C THR A 120 8.57 -10.54 -12.11
N GLY A 121 7.37 -9.99 -11.83
CA GLY A 121 6.90 -9.81 -10.46
C GLY A 121 7.78 -8.87 -9.64
N GLN A 122 8.23 -7.78 -10.22
CA GLN A 122 9.02 -6.76 -9.54
C GLN A 122 8.12 -5.67 -8.98
N PHE A 123 8.38 -5.21 -7.76
CA PHE A 123 7.70 -4.04 -7.21
C PHE A 123 8.37 -2.76 -7.69
N HIS A 124 7.54 -1.73 -7.86
CA HIS A 124 7.91 -0.46 -8.42
C HIS A 124 7.29 0.67 -7.61
N HIS A 125 8.13 1.54 -7.06
CA HIS A 125 7.72 2.76 -6.38
C HIS A 125 8.04 3.93 -7.28
N TYR A 126 7.02 4.61 -7.79
CA TYR A 126 7.23 5.67 -8.77
C TYR A 126 6.67 7.02 -8.34
N TRP A 127 7.38 8.05 -8.78
CA TRP A 127 7.02 9.46 -8.67
C TRP A 127 6.68 10.08 -10.02
N TRP A 128 6.31 9.23 -10.98
CA TRP A 128 6.06 9.60 -12.37
C TRP A 128 7.32 10.11 -13.09
N GLY A 129 8.12 9.22 -13.60
CA GLY A 129 9.37 9.52 -14.33
C GLY A 129 10.59 9.78 -13.44
N ASN A 130 10.46 9.50 -12.14
CA ASN A 130 11.55 9.44 -11.19
C ASN A 130 11.28 8.24 -10.29
N ASP A 131 11.78 7.05 -10.69
CA ASP A 131 11.21 5.79 -10.26
C ASP A 131 12.27 4.88 -9.64
N LEU A 132 11.88 4.17 -8.58
CA LEU A 132 12.66 3.12 -7.95
C LEU A 132 12.03 1.76 -8.24
N SER A 133 12.81 0.85 -8.81
CA SER A 133 12.37 -0.53 -9.04
C SER A 133 13.09 -1.51 -8.12
N LEU A 134 12.39 -2.57 -7.74
CA LEU A 134 13.02 -3.71 -7.10
C LEU A 134 13.92 -4.41 -8.12
N SER A 135 15.18 -4.68 -7.77
CA SER A 135 16.07 -5.44 -8.66
C SER A 135 15.59 -6.90 -8.77
N SER A 136 15.82 -7.53 -9.93
CA SER A 136 15.41 -8.91 -10.23
C SER A 136 15.91 -9.97 -9.23
N ASN A 137 16.91 -9.65 -8.41
CA ASN A 137 17.51 -10.55 -7.44
C ASN A 137 17.01 -10.32 -6.00
N ALA A 138 16.03 -9.48 -5.77
CA ALA A 138 15.61 -9.07 -4.42
C ALA A 138 14.64 -10.05 -3.73
N GLY A 139 14.52 -11.25 -4.22
CA GLY A 139 13.66 -12.31 -3.69
C GLY A 139 12.51 -12.66 -4.64
N SER A 140 12.14 -13.92 -4.68
CA SER A 140 11.03 -14.39 -5.52
C SER A 140 9.72 -13.93 -4.91
N ILE A 141 8.96 -13.14 -5.67
CA ILE A 141 7.56 -12.86 -5.37
C ILE A 141 6.77 -13.98 -6.03
N VAL A 142 6.20 -14.85 -5.21
CA VAL A 142 5.51 -16.06 -5.68
C VAL A 142 4.01 -15.79 -5.74
N ALA A 143 3.38 -16.13 -6.87
CA ALA A 143 1.93 -16.07 -6.98
C ALA A 143 1.28 -17.06 -6.00
N GLY A 144 0.15 -16.68 -5.40
CA GLY A 144 -0.55 -17.44 -4.39
C GLY A 144 -0.11 -17.14 -2.95
N GLU A 145 1.01 -16.45 -2.75
CA GLU A 145 1.50 -16.07 -1.43
C GLU A 145 1.13 -14.62 -1.08
N TRP A 146 0.92 -14.37 0.21
CA TRP A 146 0.72 -13.02 0.73
C TRP A 146 2.05 -12.31 0.95
N PHE A 147 2.10 -11.05 0.58
CA PHE A 147 3.24 -10.18 0.81
C PHE A 147 2.81 -8.89 1.53
N GLN A 148 3.60 -8.48 2.52
CA GLN A 148 3.62 -7.09 2.93
C GLN A 148 4.57 -6.33 2.01
N VAL A 149 4.05 -5.38 1.27
CA VAL A 149 4.85 -4.50 0.40
C VAL A 149 4.72 -3.08 0.88
N ALA A 150 5.83 -2.35 0.92
CA ALA A 150 5.79 -0.95 1.32
C ALA A 150 6.74 -0.09 0.49
N ALA A 151 6.38 1.18 0.41
CA ALA A 151 7.18 2.25 -0.16
C ALA A 151 7.36 3.34 0.90
N SER A 152 8.58 3.82 1.11
CA SER A 152 8.84 4.90 2.05
C SER A 152 9.82 5.93 1.51
N PHE A 153 9.73 7.14 2.05
CA PHE A 153 10.67 8.23 1.87
C PHE A 153 10.89 8.92 3.22
N ASP A 154 12.13 9.10 3.63
CA ASP A 154 12.46 9.71 4.94
C ASP A 154 12.90 11.19 4.83
N GLY A 155 12.64 11.81 3.68
CA GLY A 155 13.08 13.16 3.34
C GLY A 155 14.40 13.18 2.55
N THR A 156 15.09 12.05 2.45
CA THR A 156 16.35 11.90 1.72
C THR A 156 16.42 10.60 0.95
N THR A 157 16.10 9.49 1.59
CA THR A 157 16.20 8.15 1.01
C THR A 157 14.82 7.58 0.76
N ARG A 158 14.59 7.14 -0.47
CA ARG A 158 13.41 6.38 -0.86
C ARG A 158 13.71 4.89 -0.84
N ARG A 159 12.73 4.05 -0.40
CA ARG A 159 12.92 2.60 -0.27
C ARG A 159 11.69 1.82 -0.71
N ILE A 160 11.94 0.60 -1.20
CA ILE A 160 10.92 -0.46 -1.32
C ILE A 160 11.24 -1.53 -0.28
N TRP A 161 10.19 -1.98 0.42
CA TRP A 161 10.25 -3.00 1.45
C TRP A 161 9.38 -4.19 1.06
N VAL A 162 9.86 -5.39 1.38
CA VAL A 162 9.09 -6.64 1.23
C VAL A 162 9.22 -7.43 2.52
N ASN A 163 8.08 -7.76 3.13
CA ASN A 163 8.00 -8.53 4.36
C ASN A 163 8.89 -7.95 5.49
N GLY A 164 8.78 -6.62 5.69
CA GLY A 164 9.51 -5.88 6.71
C GLY A 164 11.00 -5.63 6.42
N VAL A 165 11.51 -6.04 5.26
CA VAL A 165 12.93 -5.91 4.89
C VAL A 165 13.10 -4.96 3.70
N SER A 166 14.00 -3.98 3.81
CA SER A 166 14.37 -3.10 2.70
C SER A 166 15.05 -3.89 1.58
N ARG A 167 14.56 -3.77 0.36
CA ARG A 167 15.03 -4.52 -0.81
C ARG A 167 15.64 -3.64 -1.89
N SER A 168 15.27 -2.36 -1.93
CA SER A 168 15.84 -1.40 -2.87
C SER A 168 15.80 -0.01 -2.25
N SER A 169 16.75 0.87 -2.62
CA SER A 169 16.77 2.26 -2.17
C SER A 169 17.52 3.16 -3.14
N ASP A 170 17.16 4.44 -3.14
CA ASP A 170 17.85 5.53 -3.82
C ASP A 170 17.73 6.85 -3.04
N THR A 171 18.33 7.92 -3.54
CA THR A 171 18.27 9.27 -2.96
C THR A 171 17.79 10.28 -4.00
N PRO A 172 16.51 10.22 -4.39
CA PRO A 172 15.95 11.07 -5.42
C PRO A 172 15.76 12.51 -4.93
N THR A 173 15.55 13.43 -5.85
CA THR A 173 15.23 14.84 -5.59
C THR A 173 14.02 15.30 -6.39
N GLY A 174 13.42 16.42 -6.01
CA GLY A 174 12.36 17.08 -6.76
C GLY A 174 10.96 16.56 -6.49
N HIS A 175 10.76 15.73 -5.47
CA HIS A 175 9.45 15.26 -5.04
C HIS A 175 8.53 16.43 -4.66
N ASN A 176 7.29 16.43 -5.16
CA ASN A 176 6.33 17.51 -4.93
C ASN A 176 4.88 17.04 -5.14
N VAL A 177 4.37 16.21 -4.22
CA VAL A 177 2.99 15.72 -4.28
C VAL A 177 2.00 16.85 -4.06
N THR A 178 1.01 16.98 -4.94
CA THR A 178 0.07 18.12 -4.97
C THR A 178 -1.37 17.76 -4.62
N SER A 179 -1.67 16.49 -4.39
CA SER A 179 -3.03 16.01 -4.06
C SER A 179 -2.99 15.03 -2.90
N THR A 180 -4.02 15.02 -2.09
CA THR A 180 -4.21 14.11 -0.96
C THR A 180 -5.17 12.95 -1.27
N THR A 181 -5.62 12.78 -2.51
CA THR A 181 -6.48 11.65 -2.89
C THR A 181 -5.77 10.33 -2.63
N ILE A 182 -6.42 9.45 -1.88
CA ILE A 182 -5.93 8.08 -1.61
C ILE A 182 -6.62 7.14 -2.57
N GLN A 183 -5.83 6.27 -3.20
CA GLN A 183 -6.32 5.17 -4.03
C GLN A 183 -5.68 3.87 -3.55
N VAL A 184 -6.50 2.82 -3.41
CA VAL A 184 -6.05 1.46 -3.05
C VAL A 184 -6.55 0.52 -4.13
N SER A 185 -5.74 -0.47 -4.48
CA SER A 185 -5.91 -1.36 -5.64
C SER A 185 -5.93 -0.62 -6.99
N MET A 186 -5.43 0.61 -7.01
CA MET A 186 -5.20 1.39 -8.22
C MET A 186 -4.07 2.39 -7.99
N THR A 187 -3.28 2.67 -9.02
CA THR A 187 -2.29 3.76 -8.97
C THR A 187 -2.57 4.82 -10.03
N TYR A 188 -3.12 4.42 -11.16
CA TYR A 188 -3.52 5.30 -12.26
C TYR A 188 -4.65 4.60 -13.05
N PRO A 189 -5.58 5.32 -13.72
CA PRO A 189 -6.59 4.69 -14.56
C PRO A 189 -5.97 3.73 -15.60
N GLY A 190 -6.31 2.43 -15.48
CA GLY A 190 -5.70 1.35 -16.24
C GLY A 190 -4.61 0.57 -15.51
N GLU A 191 -4.21 0.99 -14.30
CA GLU A 191 -3.25 0.30 -13.44
C GLU A 191 -3.97 -0.19 -12.18
N TYR A 192 -4.81 -1.20 -12.33
CA TYR A 192 -5.60 -1.81 -11.27
C TYR A 192 -4.94 -3.09 -10.78
N GLN A 193 -5.04 -3.35 -9.47
CA GLN A 193 -4.65 -4.65 -8.93
C GLN A 193 -5.72 -5.68 -9.28
N VAL A 194 -5.31 -6.77 -9.92
CA VAL A 194 -6.11 -7.98 -10.03
C VAL A 194 -5.62 -8.97 -8.98
N GLY A 195 -6.44 -9.23 -7.95
CA GLY A 195 -6.08 -10.11 -6.83
C GLY A 195 -6.50 -9.56 -5.47
N ASP A 196 -5.92 -10.09 -4.42
CA ASP A 196 -6.39 -9.86 -3.04
C ASP A 196 -5.70 -8.67 -2.37
N MET A 197 -6.51 -7.83 -1.73
CA MET A 197 -6.08 -6.70 -0.89
C MET A 197 -6.68 -6.86 0.52
N ALA A 198 -5.84 -6.87 1.55
CA ALA A 198 -6.31 -7.08 2.92
C ALA A 198 -6.15 -5.86 3.82
N ILE A 199 -5.02 -5.17 3.74
CA ILE A 199 -4.68 -4.02 4.60
C ILE A 199 -4.00 -2.97 3.72
N ALA A 200 -4.32 -1.70 3.97
CA ALA A 200 -3.56 -0.57 3.47
C ALA A 200 -3.40 0.49 4.56
N CYS A 201 -2.20 1.05 4.70
CA CYS A 201 -1.96 2.14 5.64
C CYS A 201 -0.92 3.14 5.14
N ILE A 202 -1.00 4.36 5.68
CA ILE A 202 -0.11 5.49 5.38
C ILE A 202 0.36 6.10 6.70
N TYR A 203 1.65 6.40 6.76
CA TYR A 203 2.30 7.16 7.81
C TYR A 203 2.83 8.48 7.24
N ASP A 204 2.78 9.55 8.02
CA ASP A 204 3.31 10.88 7.69
C ASP A 204 4.82 11.01 7.95
N ARG A 205 5.51 9.89 8.05
CA ARG A 205 6.96 9.80 8.25
C ARG A 205 7.57 8.54 7.61
N GLY A 206 8.86 8.57 7.38
CA GLY A 206 9.63 7.37 7.03
C GLY A 206 9.77 6.45 8.23
N LEU A 207 9.22 5.24 8.17
CA LEU A 207 9.44 4.23 9.20
C LEU A 207 10.87 3.69 9.14
N THR A 208 11.45 3.43 10.32
CA THR A 208 12.75 2.76 10.46
C THR A 208 12.66 1.28 10.11
N SER A 209 13.80 0.63 9.88
CA SER A 209 13.85 -0.82 9.63
C SER A 209 13.27 -1.65 10.80
N ALA A 210 13.46 -1.20 12.03
CA ALA A 210 12.91 -1.87 13.21
C ALA A 210 11.37 -1.77 13.25
N GLU A 211 10.81 -0.61 12.93
CA GLU A 211 9.37 -0.37 12.88
C GLU A 211 8.70 -1.12 11.71
N MET A 212 9.35 -1.15 10.54
CA MET A 212 8.86 -1.94 9.41
C MET A 212 8.81 -3.43 9.73
N LEU A 213 9.85 -3.95 10.39
CA LEU A 213 9.88 -5.35 10.84
C LEU A 213 8.84 -5.61 11.95
N GLN A 214 8.61 -4.65 12.84
CA GLN A 214 7.56 -4.74 13.88
C GLN A 214 6.18 -4.82 13.22
N ASN A 215 5.86 -3.94 12.27
CA ASN A 215 4.59 -3.96 11.53
C ASN A 215 4.36 -5.29 10.81
N TYR A 216 5.41 -5.81 10.15
CA TYR A 216 5.35 -7.12 9.51
C TYR A 216 5.05 -8.23 10.54
N ASN A 217 5.80 -8.27 11.66
CA ASN A 217 5.62 -9.29 12.70
C ASN A 217 4.27 -9.21 13.41
N ALA A 218 3.70 -8.02 13.53
CA ALA A 218 2.38 -7.80 14.12
C ALA A 218 1.25 -8.43 13.29
N GLN A 219 1.42 -8.49 11.98
CA GLN A 219 0.35 -8.84 11.04
C GLN A 219 0.53 -10.20 10.36
N LYS A 220 1.78 -10.69 10.20
CA LYS A 220 2.10 -11.85 9.36
C LYS A 220 1.35 -13.12 9.72
N ASN A 221 1.08 -13.38 11.01
CA ASN A 221 0.40 -14.62 11.46
C ASN A 221 -1.04 -14.76 10.94
N ARG A 222 -1.60 -13.72 10.34
CA ARG A 222 -2.87 -13.76 9.63
C ARG A 222 -2.73 -14.31 8.21
N PHE A 223 -1.54 -14.21 7.64
CA PHE A 223 -1.29 -14.44 6.21
C PHE A 223 -0.36 -15.62 5.91
N ILE A 224 0.50 -15.95 6.88
CA ILE A 224 1.53 -16.98 6.74
C ILE A 224 1.59 -17.87 7.99
#